data_2318fe6cec8fd50c3b622dbfa1b653d4
#
_entry.id   2318fe6cec8fd50c3b622dbfa1b653d4
#
_cell.length_a   1.000
_cell.length_b   1.000
_cell.length_c   1.000
_cell.angle_alpha   90.00
_cell.angle_beta   90.00
_cell.angle_gamma   90.00
#
_symmetry.space_group_name_H-M   'P 1'
#
loop_
_entity.id
_entity.type
_entity.pdbx_description
1 polymer ?
#
loop_
_entity_poly.entity_id
_entity_poly.type
_entity_poly.pdbx_seq_one_letter_code
_entity_poly.pdbx_strand_id
1 'polypeptide(L)'
;MSEFRTAAVDSLIRVSTELAARGWLRATSGNLSIRDVKTDTVYITKSGADKQRLSPDDVLTLSARGDILEGTGRPSFETAIHQAVYRSVGAGAVFHVHTVYNTLVSRHAVDGGIAFHDHEMLKALGHWDEGARITLPVVPNYADIDRLAEAVSKAVRPAVPAVLLARHGIYAFGETADAALRHLEAFEFLFEWLTLDRISAAGTVAIISQTQQS
;
A
#
# COMPACT_ATOMS: atom_id res chain seq x y z
N MET A 1 3.39 -24.97 -15.44
CA MET A 1 3.00 -23.81 -14.59
C MET A 1 1.51 -23.92 -14.32
N SER A 2 1.05 -23.63 -13.10
CA SER A 2 -0.40 -23.62 -12.84
C SER A 2 -1.06 -22.43 -13.55
N GLU A 3 -2.32 -22.56 -13.96
CA GLU A 3 -3.10 -21.48 -14.57
C GLU A 3 -3.15 -20.25 -13.67
N PHE A 4 -3.31 -20.45 -12.34
CA PHE A 4 -3.30 -19.36 -11.37
C PHE A 4 -1.97 -18.59 -11.36
N ARG A 5 -0.81 -19.31 -11.44
CA ARG A 5 0.50 -18.66 -11.49
C ARG A 5 0.60 -17.72 -12.70
N THR A 6 0.19 -18.17 -13.88
CA THR A 6 0.22 -17.34 -15.08
C THR A 6 -0.63 -16.09 -14.90
N ALA A 7 -1.87 -16.23 -14.45
CA ALA A 7 -2.77 -15.11 -14.21
C ALA A 7 -2.23 -14.13 -13.13
N ALA A 8 -1.62 -14.66 -12.07
CA ALA A 8 -1.01 -13.84 -11.01
C ALA A 8 0.19 -13.04 -11.52
N VAL A 9 1.07 -13.67 -12.31
CA VAL A 9 2.23 -13.00 -12.92
C VAL A 9 1.80 -11.92 -13.89
N ASP A 10 0.85 -12.19 -14.77
CA ASP A 10 0.31 -11.22 -15.72
C ASP A 10 -0.34 -10.03 -14.99
N SER A 11 -1.09 -10.29 -13.93
CA SER A 11 -1.68 -9.25 -13.09
C SER A 11 -0.63 -8.39 -12.40
N LEU A 12 0.46 -8.98 -11.87
CA LEU A 12 1.57 -8.24 -11.26
C LEU A 12 2.28 -7.35 -12.27
N ILE A 13 2.52 -7.83 -13.49
CA ILE A 13 3.14 -7.05 -14.56
C ILE A 13 2.23 -5.88 -14.95
N ARG A 14 0.94 -6.14 -15.17
CA ARG A 14 -0.04 -5.10 -15.51
C ARG A 14 -0.09 -4.01 -14.43
N VAL A 15 -0.30 -4.40 -13.18
CA VAL A 15 -0.40 -3.46 -12.05
C VAL A 15 0.91 -2.68 -11.88
N SER A 16 2.06 -3.35 -11.98
CA SER A 16 3.37 -2.69 -11.87
C SER A 16 3.56 -1.62 -12.94
N THR A 17 3.20 -1.93 -14.19
CA THR A 17 3.26 -0.97 -15.30
C THR A 17 2.37 0.25 -15.03
N GLU A 18 1.15 0.03 -14.54
CA GLU A 18 0.21 1.09 -14.21
C GLU A 18 0.72 1.98 -13.07
N LEU A 19 1.20 1.39 -11.98
CA LEU A 19 1.74 2.13 -10.83
C LEU A 19 3.03 2.89 -11.19
N ALA A 20 3.87 2.31 -12.05
CA ALA A 20 5.07 2.96 -12.54
C ALA A 20 4.74 4.17 -13.43
N ALA A 21 3.73 4.06 -14.31
CA ALA A 21 3.26 5.19 -15.14
C ALA A 21 2.74 6.36 -14.29
N ARG A 22 2.18 6.09 -13.11
CA ARG A 22 1.77 7.09 -12.12
C ARG A 22 2.95 7.66 -11.30
N GLY A 23 4.16 7.11 -11.46
CA GLY A 23 5.34 7.52 -10.70
C GLY A 23 5.35 7.04 -9.23
N TRP A 24 4.62 5.97 -8.90
CA TRP A 24 4.51 5.44 -7.54
C TRP A 24 5.56 4.38 -7.19
N LEU A 25 6.33 3.92 -8.20
CA LEU A 25 7.41 2.92 -8.06
C LEU A 25 8.77 3.50 -8.46
N ARG A 26 9.09 4.70 -7.98
CA ARG A 26 10.34 5.40 -8.32
C ARG A 26 11.55 4.71 -7.69
N ALA A 27 12.70 4.82 -8.35
CA ALA A 27 13.98 4.32 -7.84
C ALA A 27 13.95 2.83 -7.45
N THR A 28 13.24 1.99 -8.22
CA THR A 28 13.02 0.56 -7.96
C THR A 28 12.33 0.25 -6.62
N SER A 29 11.75 1.27 -5.96
CA SER A 29 11.03 1.12 -4.71
C SER A 29 9.71 0.36 -4.88
N GLY A 30 9.10 0.00 -3.75
CA GLY A 30 7.86 -0.73 -3.72
C GLY A 30 8.00 -2.22 -4.06
N ASN A 31 6.97 -2.97 -3.77
CA ASN A 31 6.86 -4.39 -4.05
C ASN A 31 5.40 -4.82 -4.10
N LEU A 32 5.11 -5.79 -4.95
CA LEU A 32 3.76 -6.23 -5.26
C LEU A 32 3.69 -7.73 -5.08
N SER A 33 2.61 -8.23 -4.47
CA SER A 33 2.38 -9.66 -4.37
C SER A 33 0.92 -10.06 -4.53
N ILE A 34 0.70 -11.29 -5.00
CA ILE A 34 -0.61 -11.96 -5.09
C ILE A 34 -0.49 -13.33 -4.43
N ARG A 35 -1.51 -13.73 -3.66
CA ARG A 35 -1.56 -15.02 -2.99
C ARG A 35 -2.63 -15.91 -3.60
N ASP A 36 -2.29 -17.14 -3.90
CA ASP A 36 -3.26 -18.19 -4.11
C ASP A 36 -3.79 -18.66 -2.76
N VAL A 37 -5.01 -18.29 -2.42
CA VAL A 37 -5.64 -18.62 -1.13
C VAL A 37 -5.92 -20.11 -0.95
N LYS A 38 -5.91 -20.91 -2.04
CA LYS A 38 -6.14 -22.36 -1.98
C LYS A 38 -4.89 -23.12 -1.60
N THR A 39 -3.74 -22.69 -2.08
CA THR A 39 -2.43 -23.35 -1.86
C THR A 39 -1.56 -22.61 -0.87
N ASP A 40 -1.97 -21.39 -0.48
CA ASP A 40 -1.21 -20.43 0.34
C ASP A 40 0.16 -20.06 -0.26
N THR A 41 0.25 -20.13 -1.60
CA THR A 41 1.43 -19.78 -2.38
C THR A 41 1.41 -18.30 -2.69
N VAL A 42 2.54 -17.60 -2.51
CA VAL A 42 2.68 -16.17 -2.76
C VAL A 42 3.56 -15.91 -3.99
N TYR A 43 3.06 -15.14 -4.93
CA TYR A 43 3.80 -14.62 -6.07
C TYR A 43 4.19 -13.18 -5.76
N ILE A 44 5.48 -12.87 -5.75
CA ILE A 44 6.00 -11.55 -5.31
C ILE A 44 7.09 -11.06 -6.24
N THR A 45 7.12 -9.76 -6.49
CA THR A 45 8.21 -9.13 -7.25
C THR A 45 9.53 -9.27 -6.51
N LYS A 46 10.60 -9.68 -7.23
CA LYS A 46 11.93 -9.82 -6.63
C LYS A 46 12.55 -8.48 -6.26
N SER A 47 13.47 -8.51 -5.31
CA SER A 47 14.24 -7.34 -4.90
C SER A 47 15.07 -6.78 -6.06
N GLY A 48 15.11 -5.46 -6.20
CA GLY A 48 15.91 -4.77 -7.22
C GLY A 48 15.38 -4.86 -8.65
N ALA A 49 14.25 -5.55 -8.91
CA ALA A 49 13.64 -5.57 -10.24
C ALA A 49 13.19 -4.18 -10.67
N ASP A 50 13.35 -3.86 -11.94
CA ASP A 50 12.78 -2.65 -12.54
C ASP A 50 11.26 -2.82 -12.70
N LYS A 51 10.48 -2.25 -11.76
CA LYS A 51 9.03 -2.35 -11.76
C LYS A 51 8.35 -1.66 -12.96
N GLN A 52 9.08 -0.82 -13.70
CA GLN A 52 8.56 -0.24 -14.96
C GLN A 52 8.60 -1.24 -16.11
N ARG A 53 9.40 -2.31 -15.98
CA ARG A 53 9.67 -3.29 -17.04
C ARG A 53 9.70 -4.71 -16.50
N LEU A 54 8.77 -5.05 -15.60
CA LEU A 54 8.69 -6.40 -15.07
C LEU A 54 8.49 -7.43 -16.20
N SER A 55 9.20 -8.54 -16.06
CA SER A 55 9.02 -9.77 -16.83
C SER A 55 8.57 -10.91 -15.90
N PRO A 56 8.11 -12.04 -16.44
CA PRO A 56 7.79 -13.21 -15.62
C PRO A 56 8.95 -13.69 -14.75
N ASP A 57 10.21 -13.49 -15.19
CA ASP A 57 11.42 -13.87 -14.44
C ASP A 57 11.68 -12.96 -13.23
N ASP A 58 10.96 -11.83 -13.12
CA ASP A 58 11.04 -10.91 -11.99
C ASP A 58 10.04 -11.21 -10.87
N VAL A 59 9.27 -12.29 -11.02
CA VAL A 59 8.30 -12.75 -10.02
C VAL A 59 8.77 -14.06 -9.42
N LEU A 60 8.93 -14.10 -8.11
CA LEU A 60 9.24 -15.29 -7.33
C LEU A 60 7.96 -15.97 -6.84
N THR A 61 7.99 -17.30 -6.78
CA THR A 61 6.97 -18.11 -6.11
C THR A 61 7.49 -18.49 -4.75
N LEU A 62 6.76 -18.12 -3.69
CA LEU A 62 7.13 -18.39 -2.31
C LEU A 62 6.11 -19.27 -1.62
N SER A 63 6.56 -20.06 -0.64
CA SER A 63 5.69 -20.71 0.33
C SER A 63 5.04 -19.67 1.26
N ALA A 64 4.01 -20.08 2.01
CA ALA A 64 3.43 -19.27 3.08
C ALA A 64 4.46 -18.81 4.13
N ARG A 65 5.57 -19.51 4.27
CA ARG A 65 6.67 -19.19 5.20
C ARG A 65 7.73 -18.26 4.58
N GLY A 66 7.68 -18.03 3.25
CA GLY A 66 8.64 -17.18 2.53
C GLY A 66 9.79 -17.94 1.88
N ASP A 67 9.78 -19.29 1.91
CA ASP A 67 10.78 -20.08 1.20
C ASP A 67 10.54 -19.97 -0.31
N ILE A 68 11.62 -19.80 -1.09
CA ILE A 68 11.53 -19.78 -2.54
C ILE A 68 11.19 -21.16 -3.06
N LEU A 69 10.04 -21.32 -3.70
CA LEU A 69 9.60 -22.54 -4.37
C LEU A 69 10.00 -22.54 -5.84
N GLU A 70 9.97 -21.34 -6.49
CA GLU A 70 10.31 -21.19 -7.90
C GLU A 70 10.83 -19.77 -8.19
N GLY A 71 11.74 -19.65 -9.17
CA GLY A 71 12.38 -18.42 -9.58
C GLY A 71 13.79 -18.26 -9.06
N THR A 72 14.51 -17.26 -9.57
CA THR A 72 15.90 -16.95 -9.22
C THR A 72 16.02 -15.52 -8.71
N GLY A 73 16.86 -15.32 -7.70
CA GLY A 73 17.06 -14.00 -7.09
C GLY A 73 16.70 -14.00 -5.60
N ARG A 74 16.45 -12.80 -5.08
CA ARG A 74 16.07 -12.61 -3.68
C ARG A 74 14.68 -12.02 -3.59
N PRO A 75 13.82 -12.48 -2.70
CA PRO A 75 12.55 -11.81 -2.42
C PRO A 75 12.82 -10.42 -1.84
N SER A 76 11.81 -9.56 -1.89
CA SER A 76 11.88 -8.25 -1.22
C SER A 76 12.24 -8.45 0.25
N PHE A 77 13.07 -7.55 0.80
CA PHE A 77 13.34 -7.50 2.23
C PHE A 77 12.03 -7.38 3.05
N GLU A 78 11.01 -6.78 2.45
CA GLU A 78 9.70 -6.53 3.07
C GLU A 78 8.68 -7.67 2.87
N THR A 79 9.11 -8.83 2.36
CA THR A 79 8.25 -10.00 2.19
C THR A 79 7.54 -10.40 3.50
N ALA A 80 8.21 -10.25 4.65
CA ALA A 80 7.62 -10.53 5.95
C ALA A 80 6.38 -9.67 6.26
N ILE A 81 6.34 -8.42 5.76
CA ILE A 81 5.19 -7.52 5.92
C ILE A 81 4.02 -8.01 5.07
N HIS A 82 4.25 -8.40 3.81
CA HIS A 82 3.19 -8.98 2.97
C HIS A 82 2.59 -10.22 3.62
N GLN A 83 3.43 -11.10 4.14
CA GLN A 83 2.98 -12.31 4.86
C GLN A 83 2.20 -11.97 6.13
N ALA A 84 2.62 -10.93 6.88
CA ALA A 84 1.88 -10.46 8.05
C ALA A 84 0.47 -9.99 7.67
N VAL A 85 0.33 -9.22 6.58
CA VAL A 85 -0.98 -8.80 6.06
C VAL A 85 -1.81 -10.02 5.65
N TYR A 86 -1.26 -10.95 4.87
CA TYR A 86 -1.98 -12.15 4.44
C TYR A 86 -2.51 -12.97 5.61
N ARG A 87 -1.69 -13.18 6.65
CA ARG A 87 -2.11 -13.94 7.84
C ARG A 87 -3.16 -13.21 8.67
N SER A 88 -3.10 -11.89 8.74
CA SER A 88 -3.95 -11.11 9.63
C SER A 88 -5.34 -10.85 9.06
N VAL A 89 -5.47 -10.63 7.74
CA VAL A 89 -6.74 -10.21 7.12
C VAL A 89 -7.20 -11.11 5.97
N GLY A 90 -6.45 -12.16 5.64
CA GLY A 90 -6.83 -13.10 4.59
C GLY A 90 -6.81 -12.53 3.17
N ALA A 91 -6.08 -11.45 2.93
CA ALA A 91 -6.00 -10.81 1.62
C ALA A 91 -5.52 -11.77 0.51
N GLY A 92 -5.93 -11.51 -0.74
CA GLY A 92 -5.43 -12.19 -1.94
C GLY A 92 -4.35 -11.39 -2.68
N ALA A 93 -4.25 -10.07 -2.45
CA ALA A 93 -3.19 -9.24 -3.02
C ALA A 93 -2.76 -8.15 -2.04
N VAL A 94 -1.46 -7.79 -2.08
CA VAL A 94 -0.86 -6.72 -1.28
C VAL A 94 0.09 -5.92 -2.17
N PHE A 95 -0.12 -4.60 -2.25
CA PHE A 95 0.69 -3.68 -3.03
C PHE A 95 1.29 -2.61 -2.13
N HIS A 96 2.60 -2.45 -2.24
CA HIS A 96 3.37 -1.46 -1.50
C HIS A 96 4.00 -0.46 -2.46
N VAL A 97 3.73 0.82 -2.22
CA VAL A 97 4.27 1.93 -3.02
C VAL A 97 4.77 3.07 -2.15
N HIS A 98 5.68 3.86 -2.73
CA HIS A 98 6.21 5.08 -2.14
C HIS A 98 5.79 6.28 -2.98
N THR A 99 5.00 7.17 -2.41
CA THR A 99 4.65 8.45 -3.05
C THR A 99 5.04 9.62 -2.16
N VAL A 100 5.10 10.81 -2.75
CA VAL A 100 5.33 12.04 -1.97
C VAL A 100 4.19 12.26 -0.99
N TYR A 101 2.95 12.00 -1.42
CA TYR A 101 1.77 12.26 -0.60
C TYR A 101 1.66 11.30 0.58
N ASN A 102 1.84 9.98 0.38
CA ASN A 102 1.77 9.03 1.50
C ASN A 102 2.90 9.24 2.51
N THR A 103 4.08 9.66 2.05
CA THR A 103 5.19 10.03 2.92
C THR A 103 4.88 11.28 3.75
N LEU A 104 4.31 12.33 3.12
CA LEU A 104 3.97 13.59 3.79
C LEU A 104 2.87 13.40 4.82
N VAL A 105 1.75 12.77 4.44
CA VAL A 105 0.59 12.63 5.33
C VAL A 105 0.89 11.76 6.54
N SER A 106 1.82 10.82 6.44
CA SER A 106 2.23 9.97 7.57
C SER A 106 2.76 10.76 8.77
N ARG A 107 3.20 12.01 8.56
CA ARG A 107 3.66 12.93 9.61
C ARG A 107 2.50 13.50 10.43
N HIS A 108 1.27 13.38 9.95
CA HIS A 108 0.07 13.94 10.55
C HIS A 108 -0.75 12.91 11.33
N ALA A 109 -0.19 11.73 11.55
CA ALA A 109 -0.83 10.73 12.39
C ALA A 109 -1.02 11.23 13.82
N VAL A 110 -2.24 11.05 14.34
CA VAL A 110 -2.59 11.29 15.74
C VAL A 110 -2.99 9.94 16.32
N ASP A 111 -2.46 9.60 17.49
CA ASP A 111 -2.72 8.32 18.17
C ASP A 111 -2.54 7.09 17.26
N GLY A 112 -1.53 7.13 16.39
CA GLY A 112 -1.19 6.04 15.49
C GLY A 112 -2.11 5.90 14.27
N GLY A 113 -2.86 6.93 13.89
CA GLY A 113 -3.76 6.88 12.73
C GLY A 113 -4.02 8.22 12.06
N ILE A 114 -4.62 8.16 10.87
CA ILE A 114 -5.12 9.31 10.12
C ILE A 114 -6.61 9.09 9.87
N ALA A 115 -7.44 9.99 10.37
CA ALA A 115 -8.89 9.93 10.19
C ALA A 115 -9.31 10.59 8.88
N PHE A 116 -10.19 9.91 8.14
CA PHE A 116 -10.93 10.45 7.00
C PHE A 116 -12.42 10.29 7.26
N HIS A 117 -13.21 11.29 6.91
CA HIS A 117 -14.66 11.26 7.09
C HIS A 117 -15.35 12.08 5.99
N ASP A 118 -16.59 11.72 5.67
CA ASP A 118 -17.44 12.43 4.71
C ASP A 118 -16.85 12.59 3.29
N HIS A 119 -15.96 11.67 2.90
CA HIS A 119 -15.39 11.63 1.56
C HIS A 119 -16.11 10.62 0.68
N GLU A 120 -16.49 11.01 -0.53
CA GLU A 120 -17.06 10.11 -1.53
C GLU A 120 -16.10 8.93 -1.84
N MET A 121 -14.79 9.18 -1.80
CA MET A 121 -13.77 8.16 -2.05
C MET A 121 -13.77 7.01 -1.02
N LEU A 122 -14.40 7.18 0.14
CA LEU A 122 -14.55 6.10 1.14
C LEU A 122 -15.41 4.95 0.62
N LYS A 123 -16.28 5.19 -0.36
CA LYS A 123 -17.05 4.14 -1.04
C LYS A 123 -16.16 3.15 -1.79
N ALA A 124 -15.04 3.61 -2.37
CA ALA A 124 -14.07 2.74 -3.01
C ALA A 124 -13.36 1.80 -2.01
N LEU A 125 -13.40 2.13 -0.72
CA LEU A 125 -12.89 1.32 0.39
C LEU A 125 -14.00 0.47 1.06
N GLY A 126 -15.23 0.48 0.53
CA GLY A 126 -16.36 -0.30 1.05
C GLY A 126 -17.25 0.44 2.08
N HIS A 127 -17.04 1.73 2.33
CA HIS A 127 -17.80 2.52 3.29
C HIS A 127 -18.81 3.42 2.56
N TRP A 128 -20.07 2.99 2.52
CA TRP A 128 -21.15 3.60 1.70
C TRP A 128 -22.08 4.53 2.48
N ASP A 129 -22.02 4.47 3.81
CA ASP A 129 -22.94 5.20 4.67
C ASP A 129 -22.66 6.72 4.63
N GLU A 130 -23.73 7.51 4.74
CA GLU A 130 -23.60 8.94 4.97
C GLU A 130 -22.86 9.19 6.31
N GLY A 131 -21.90 10.10 6.32
CA GLY A 131 -21.05 10.33 7.50
C GLY A 131 -20.01 9.23 7.73
N ALA A 132 -19.75 8.35 6.76
CA ALA A 132 -18.74 7.30 6.88
C ALA A 132 -17.40 7.85 7.38
N ARG A 133 -16.80 7.10 8.31
CA ARG A 133 -15.51 7.46 8.91
C ARG A 133 -14.58 6.26 8.98
N ILE A 134 -13.33 6.45 8.61
CA ILE A 134 -12.28 5.47 8.78
C ILE A 134 -11.07 6.09 9.47
N THR A 135 -10.27 5.27 10.12
CA THR A 135 -8.94 5.66 10.62
C THR A 135 -7.91 4.72 10.01
N LEU A 136 -7.11 5.26 9.07
CA LEU A 136 -5.99 4.53 8.48
C LEU A 136 -4.89 4.37 9.53
N PRO A 137 -4.48 3.14 9.89
CA PRO A 137 -3.40 2.94 10.84
C PRO A 137 -2.06 3.39 10.28
N VAL A 138 -1.25 4.05 11.13
CA VAL A 138 0.12 4.46 10.84
C VAL A 138 1.07 3.77 11.81
N VAL A 139 1.96 2.96 11.29
CA VAL A 139 2.96 2.20 12.05
C VAL A 139 4.31 2.89 11.95
N PRO A 140 5.08 3.01 13.05
CA PRO A 140 6.45 3.50 13.00
C PRO A 140 7.32 2.64 12.06
N ASN A 141 8.19 3.28 11.30
CA ASN A 141 9.10 2.60 10.36
C ASN A 141 10.29 2.01 11.13
N TYR A 142 10.11 0.81 11.69
CA TYR A 142 11.19 0.11 12.40
C TYR A 142 12.22 -0.44 11.40
N ALA A 143 13.51 -0.33 11.71
CA ALA A 143 14.59 -0.91 10.92
C ALA A 143 14.62 -2.46 11.02
N ASP A 144 14.17 -3.01 12.14
CA ASP A 144 14.00 -4.45 12.36
C ASP A 144 12.72 -4.90 11.64
N ILE A 145 12.87 -5.76 10.63
CA ILE A 145 11.78 -6.20 9.76
C ILE A 145 10.77 -7.09 10.48
N ASP A 146 11.21 -7.91 11.43
CA ASP A 146 10.32 -8.79 12.18
C ASP A 146 9.45 -7.99 13.13
N ARG A 147 10.04 -7.00 13.81
CA ARG A 147 9.31 -6.03 14.63
C ARG A 147 8.32 -5.23 13.81
N LEU A 148 8.71 -4.81 12.60
CA LEU A 148 7.85 -4.05 11.69
C LEU A 148 6.67 -4.92 11.24
N ALA A 149 6.92 -6.15 10.83
CA ALA A 149 5.88 -7.11 10.43
C ALA A 149 4.90 -7.43 11.57
N GLU A 150 5.41 -7.57 12.79
CA GLU A 150 4.57 -7.74 13.99
C GLU A 150 3.68 -6.51 14.25
N ALA A 151 4.24 -5.31 14.15
CA ALA A 151 3.51 -4.07 14.34
C ALA A 151 2.42 -3.89 13.25
N VAL A 152 2.73 -4.21 11.99
CA VAL A 152 1.75 -4.22 10.89
C VAL A 152 0.65 -5.24 11.16
N SER A 153 0.99 -6.46 11.56
CA SER A 153 0.02 -7.52 11.89
C SER A 153 -1.00 -7.08 12.95
N LYS A 154 -0.55 -6.31 13.95
CA LYS A 154 -1.41 -5.75 15.00
C LYS A 154 -2.26 -4.57 14.53
N ALA A 155 -1.81 -3.85 13.50
CA ALA A 155 -2.46 -2.63 13.02
C ALA A 155 -3.50 -2.88 11.94
N VAL A 156 -3.29 -3.84 11.02
CA VAL A 156 -4.20 -4.09 9.90
C VAL A 156 -5.58 -4.58 10.33
N ARG A 157 -6.61 -4.11 9.64
CA ARG A 157 -8.01 -4.46 9.88
C ARG A 157 -8.72 -4.65 8.53
N PRO A 158 -9.62 -5.65 8.37
CA PRO A 158 -10.38 -5.83 7.13
C PRO A 158 -11.18 -4.60 6.71
N ALA A 159 -11.73 -3.86 7.67
CA ALA A 159 -12.55 -2.67 7.41
C ALA A 159 -11.74 -1.47 6.87
N VAL A 160 -10.42 -1.45 7.01
CA VAL A 160 -9.54 -0.41 6.46
C VAL A 160 -8.44 -1.09 5.67
N PRO A 161 -8.60 -1.24 4.33
CA PRO A 161 -7.77 -2.15 3.54
C PRO A 161 -6.37 -1.58 3.21
N ALA A 162 -5.73 -0.95 4.17
CA ALA A 162 -4.35 -0.48 4.08
C ALA A 162 -3.72 -0.26 5.46
N VAL A 163 -2.40 -0.12 5.46
CA VAL A 163 -1.58 0.38 6.56
C VAL A 163 -0.48 1.26 6.01
N LEU A 164 -0.23 2.39 6.67
CA LEU A 164 0.80 3.34 6.30
C LEU A 164 2.02 3.20 7.22
N LEU A 165 3.21 3.13 6.65
CA LEU A 165 4.45 3.20 7.43
C LEU A 165 4.93 4.65 7.48
N ALA A 166 5.24 5.13 8.67
CA ALA A 166 5.64 6.50 8.89
C ALA A 166 6.88 6.89 8.06
N ARG A 167 6.73 7.89 7.18
CA ARG A 167 7.79 8.41 6.28
C ARG A 167 8.38 7.35 5.33
N HIS A 168 7.59 6.35 4.97
CA HIS A 168 8.04 5.26 4.12
C HIS A 168 7.09 5.07 2.95
N GLY A 169 5.95 4.45 3.17
CA GLY A 169 4.99 4.11 2.11
C GLY A 169 3.76 3.41 2.65
N ILE A 170 2.82 3.13 1.75
CA ILE A 170 1.56 2.45 2.06
C ILE A 170 1.61 0.99 1.60
N TYR A 171 1.01 0.11 2.38
CA TYR A 171 0.60 -1.25 2.00
C TYR A 171 -0.92 -1.26 1.86
N ALA A 172 -1.42 -1.32 0.63
CA ALA A 172 -2.84 -1.54 0.37
C ALA A 172 -3.08 -2.99 0.00
N PHE A 173 -4.22 -3.55 0.41
CA PHE A 173 -4.54 -4.95 0.19
C PHE A 173 -6.00 -5.14 -0.19
N GLY A 174 -6.32 -6.31 -0.76
CA GLY A 174 -7.67 -6.68 -1.17
C GLY A 174 -7.79 -8.18 -1.43
N GLU A 175 -9.00 -8.66 -1.65
CA GLU A 175 -9.27 -10.05 -2.02
C GLU A 175 -8.69 -10.42 -3.39
N THR A 176 -8.58 -9.44 -4.28
CA THR A 176 -8.04 -9.57 -5.63
C THR A 176 -7.02 -8.46 -5.92
N ALA A 177 -6.23 -8.62 -6.98
CA ALA A 177 -5.32 -7.58 -7.47
C ALA A 177 -6.06 -6.27 -7.79
N ASP A 178 -7.23 -6.35 -8.44
CA ASP A 178 -8.02 -5.17 -8.80
C ASP A 178 -8.62 -4.49 -7.57
N ALA A 179 -9.02 -5.24 -6.54
CA ALA A 179 -9.45 -4.67 -5.27
C ALA A 179 -8.31 -3.95 -4.55
N ALA A 180 -7.12 -4.57 -4.46
CA ALA A 180 -5.95 -3.94 -3.84
C ALA A 180 -5.51 -2.67 -4.59
N LEU A 181 -5.56 -2.68 -5.93
CA LEU A 181 -5.27 -1.51 -6.75
C LEU A 181 -6.27 -0.38 -6.50
N ARG A 182 -7.57 -0.67 -6.53
CA ARG A 182 -8.62 0.31 -6.22
C ARG A 182 -8.46 0.92 -4.84
N HIS A 183 -8.15 0.11 -3.83
CA HIS A 183 -7.90 0.61 -2.48
C HIS A 183 -6.68 1.52 -2.42
N LEU A 184 -5.60 1.15 -3.11
CA LEU A 184 -4.39 1.97 -3.21
C LEU A 184 -4.67 3.32 -3.86
N GLU A 185 -5.41 3.34 -4.98
CA GLU A 185 -5.81 4.56 -5.68
C GLU A 185 -6.67 5.47 -4.79
N ALA A 186 -7.61 4.89 -4.04
CA ALA A 186 -8.47 5.63 -3.14
C ALA A 186 -7.68 6.32 -2.02
N PHE A 187 -6.71 5.61 -1.42
CA PHE A 187 -5.86 6.21 -0.40
C PHE A 187 -4.94 7.28 -0.96
N GLU A 188 -4.34 7.08 -2.13
CA GLU A 188 -3.47 8.10 -2.74
C GLU A 188 -4.26 9.37 -3.09
N PHE A 189 -5.51 9.25 -3.58
CA PHE A 189 -6.39 10.39 -3.74
C PHE A 189 -6.65 11.12 -2.42
N LEU A 190 -6.96 10.40 -1.35
CA LEU A 190 -7.20 10.99 -0.02
C LEU A 190 -5.95 11.68 0.54
N PHE A 191 -4.75 11.14 0.27
CA PHE A 191 -3.49 11.75 0.70
C PHE A 191 -3.19 13.04 -0.07
N GLU A 192 -3.39 13.01 -1.38
CA GLU A 192 -3.24 14.22 -2.22
C GLU A 192 -4.22 15.29 -1.75
N TRP A 193 -5.50 14.94 -1.61
CA TRP A 193 -6.52 15.86 -1.12
C TRP A 193 -6.13 16.47 0.24
N LEU A 194 -5.79 15.65 1.23
CA LEU A 194 -5.42 16.11 2.58
C LEU A 194 -4.21 17.06 2.56
N THR A 195 -3.23 16.76 1.69
CA THR A 195 -2.04 17.60 1.56
C THR A 195 -2.39 18.95 0.97
N LEU A 196 -3.18 18.99 -0.11
CA LEU A 196 -3.60 20.22 -0.79
C LEU A 196 -4.54 21.05 0.09
N ASP A 197 -5.46 20.44 0.81
CA ASP A 197 -6.35 21.11 1.76
C ASP A 197 -5.55 21.84 2.85
N ARG A 198 -4.54 21.20 3.43
CA ARG A 198 -3.67 21.82 4.44
C ARG A 198 -2.83 22.97 3.89
N ILE A 199 -2.34 22.85 2.66
CA ILE A 199 -1.61 23.94 2.00
C ILE A 199 -2.55 25.13 1.76
N SER A 200 -3.76 24.87 1.29
CA SER A 200 -4.78 25.91 1.06
C SER A 200 -5.17 26.61 2.36
N ALA A 201 -5.41 25.86 3.42
CA ALA A 201 -5.73 26.40 4.74
C ALA A 201 -4.59 27.30 5.30
N ALA A 202 -3.35 26.87 5.17
CA ALA A 202 -2.18 27.63 5.60
C ALA A 202 -2.00 28.93 4.78
N GLY A 203 -2.24 28.89 3.47
CA GLY A 203 -2.21 30.06 2.59
C GLY A 203 -3.30 31.09 2.95
N THR A 204 -4.50 30.63 3.27
CA THR A 204 -5.62 31.48 3.68
C THR A 204 -5.31 32.22 4.98
N VAL A 205 -4.73 31.56 5.97
CA VAL A 205 -4.31 32.18 7.25
C VAL A 205 -3.26 33.27 7.01
N ALA A 206 -2.30 33.05 6.11
CA ALA A 206 -1.27 34.02 5.79
C ALA A 206 -1.85 35.31 5.15
N ILE A 207 -2.86 35.17 4.28
CA ILE A 207 -3.55 36.32 3.65
C ILE A 207 -4.33 37.13 4.70
N ILE A 208 -5.06 36.45 5.59
CA ILE A 208 -5.85 37.14 6.64
C ILE A 208 -4.93 37.89 7.60
N SER A 209 -3.80 37.34 7.99
CA SER A 209 -2.85 37.98 8.90
C SER A 209 -2.20 39.22 8.28
N GLN A 210 -2.00 39.29 6.98
CA GLN A 210 -1.48 40.47 6.28
C GLN A 210 -2.52 41.58 6.15
N THR A 211 -3.80 41.22 6.01
CA THR A 211 -4.89 42.23 5.86
C THR A 211 -5.23 42.89 7.18
N GLN A 212 -4.91 42.30 8.32
CA GLN A 212 -5.13 42.90 9.66
C GLN A 212 -3.99 43.86 10.11
N GLN A 213 -2.87 43.88 9.38
CA GLN A 213 -1.72 44.76 9.68
C GLN A 213 -1.64 46.00 8.76
N SER A 214 -2.58 46.19 7.85
CA SER A 214 -2.76 47.34 6.97
C SER A 214 -3.95 48.17 7.41
#